data_9fad5928e2bd695a57bc28f12db8d5b9
#
_entry.id   9fad5928e2bd695a57bc28f12db8d5b9
#
_cell.length_a   1.000
_cell.length_b   1.000
_cell.length_c   1.000
_cell.angle_alpha   90.00
_cell.angle_beta   90.00
_cell.angle_gamma   90.00
#
_symmetry.space_group_name_H-M   'P 1'
#
loop_
_entity.id
_entity.type
_entity.pdbx_description
1 polymer ?
#
loop_
_entity_poly.entity_id
_entity_poly.type
_entity_poly.pdbx_seq_one_letter_code
_entity_poly.pdbx_strand_id
1 'polypeptide(L)'
;LGPSNTTNTHDYSRTPGGSSSGSAAAVASFMAPLSIGSQTGGSIIRPASYCGVVGYKPTYGLISRNGVLKTSEKLDHIGVFGRSVKDVATLARVLIKKDNYDPATVHYSTEDMLLETKKGPLFEPKFIFYKTDNWKLIEKKSRESFEYFIKSFKKNIEVFDTPSYFKDIHKYHQIIHETDLANNFGVYYKKYKKKLSKYMQVAIVRGNKHSARDYAEAIDFMKRSYESYEEVFEDYHGVLSPSSPGVAPKGLKSTGTAEFNKVWSYMGTPCISLPLLQGEDNLPLGVQLIGARFDDHRFLGIANWLEKECNK
;
A
#
# COMPACT_ATOMS: atom_id res chain seq x y z
N LEU A 1 17.11 -3.89 -13.71
CA LEU A 1 17.00 -2.96 -12.58
C LEU A 1 17.46 -3.72 -11.34
N GLY A 2 18.57 -3.32 -10.80
CA GLY A 2 19.09 -3.81 -9.51
C GLY A 2 18.45 -3.08 -8.34
N PRO A 3 18.72 -3.49 -7.09
CA PRO A 3 18.35 -2.73 -5.92
C PRO A 3 18.92 -1.31 -6.01
N SER A 4 18.16 -0.34 -5.53
CA SER A 4 18.58 1.05 -5.45
C SER A 4 19.76 1.19 -4.47
N ASN A 5 20.68 2.12 -4.74
CA ASN A 5 21.70 2.53 -3.77
C ASN A 5 21.13 3.52 -2.73
N THR A 6 19.86 3.86 -2.80
CA THR A 6 19.18 4.69 -1.83
C THR A 6 19.17 4.02 -0.46
N THR A 7 19.62 4.71 0.57
CA THR A 7 19.62 4.24 1.95
C THR A 7 18.44 4.81 2.74
N ASN A 8 18.13 4.19 3.86
CA ASN A 8 17.15 4.70 4.81
C ASN A 8 17.73 5.90 5.56
N THR A 9 16.93 6.96 5.75
CA THR A 9 17.38 8.21 6.41
C THR A 9 17.56 8.07 7.91
N HIS A 10 16.94 7.09 8.54
CA HIS A 10 17.06 6.83 9.97
C HIS A 10 18.26 5.93 10.30
N ASP A 11 18.67 5.07 9.36
CA ASP A 11 19.85 4.20 9.48
C ASP A 11 20.37 3.87 8.06
N TYR A 12 21.49 4.45 7.68
CA TYR A 12 22.09 4.28 6.34
C TYR A 12 22.51 2.85 6.02
N SER A 13 22.60 1.97 7.01
CA SER A 13 22.87 0.54 6.79
C SER A 13 21.62 -0.25 6.36
N ARG A 14 20.45 0.39 6.35
CA ARG A 14 19.15 -0.23 6.08
C ARG A 14 18.54 0.23 4.75
N THR A 15 17.70 -0.61 4.19
CA THR A 15 16.89 -0.27 3.00
C THR A 15 15.81 0.76 3.34
N PRO A 16 15.49 1.71 2.46
CA PRO A 16 14.31 2.56 2.60
C PRO A 16 13.01 1.82 2.22
N GLY A 17 13.09 0.54 1.89
CA GLY A 17 11.99 -0.20 1.27
C GLY A 17 11.96 0.01 -0.24
N GLY A 18 10.82 -0.30 -0.86
CA GLY A 18 10.64 -0.13 -2.31
C GLY A 18 9.33 -0.74 -2.81
N SER A 19 9.10 -0.58 -4.12
CA SER A 19 9.98 -0.06 -5.17
C SER A 19 10.10 1.47 -5.22
N SER A 20 9.22 2.24 -4.54
CA SER A 20 9.31 3.71 -4.46
C SER A 20 10.35 4.17 -3.42
N SER A 21 11.57 3.58 -3.46
CA SER A 21 12.66 3.80 -2.50
C SER A 21 13.06 5.27 -2.40
N GLY A 22 13.38 5.88 -3.54
CA GLY A 22 13.81 7.28 -3.62
C GLY A 22 12.73 8.25 -3.21
N SER A 23 11.46 7.97 -3.56
CA SER A 23 10.33 8.82 -3.23
C SER A 23 10.12 8.94 -1.71
N ALA A 24 10.10 7.82 -1.00
CA ALA A 24 9.96 7.81 0.45
C ALA A 24 11.18 8.45 1.16
N ALA A 25 12.40 8.09 0.73
CA ALA A 25 13.64 8.62 1.30
C ALA A 25 13.77 10.14 1.09
N ALA A 26 13.38 10.67 -0.08
CA ALA A 26 13.44 12.10 -0.38
C ALA A 26 12.52 12.93 0.53
N VAL A 27 11.31 12.42 0.84
CA VAL A 27 10.40 13.09 1.78
C VAL A 27 10.91 12.99 3.20
N ALA A 28 11.41 11.81 3.61
CA ALA A 28 11.95 11.58 4.95
C ALA A 28 13.20 12.40 5.24
N SER A 29 14.04 12.65 4.22
CA SER A 29 15.26 13.47 4.34
C SER A 29 15.04 14.96 4.09
N PHE A 30 13.80 15.42 3.97
CA PHE A 30 13.44 16.82 3.65
C PHE A 30 13.97 17.36 2.31
N MET A 31 14.41 16.47 1.40
CA MET A 31 14.82 16.88 0.03
C MET A 31 13.63 17.35 -0.80
N ALA A 32 12.44 16.80 -0.53
CA ALA A 32 11.19 17.22 -1.14
C ALA A 32 10.06 17.25 -0.09
N PRO A 33 9.11 18.18 -0.17
CA PRO A 33 7.94 18.18 0.72
C PRO A 33 6.98 17.02 0.41
N LEU A 34 6.88 16.65 -0.85
CA LEU A 34 5.96 15.65 -1.40
C LEU A 34 6.65 14.84 -2.49
N SER A 35 6.22 13.62 -2.71
CA SER A 35 6.66 12.82 -3.85
C SER A 35 5.58 11.86 -4.34
N ILE A 36 5.77 11.36 -5.57
CA ILE A 36 4.88 10.39 -6.21
C ILE A 36 5.57 9.02 -6.21
N GLY A 37 4.78 7.96 -6.06
CA GLY A 37 5.24 6.60 -6.20
C GLY A 37 4.19 5.71 -6.83
N SER A 38 4.52 4.43 -6.97
CA SER A 38 3.59 3.42 -7.50
C SER A 38 3.57 2.18 -6.62
N GLN A 39 2.45 1.45 -6.63
CA GLN A 39 2.28 0.21 -5.90
C GLN A 39 1.53 -0.82 -6.71
N THR A 40 2.15 -1.98 -6.88
CA THR A 40 1.52 -3.21 -7.39
C THR A 40 1.21 -4.17 -6.25
N GLY A 41 2.09 -4.25 -5.26
CA GLY A 41 1.94 -5.07 -4.05
C GLY A 41 1.98 -4.25 -2.77
N GLY A 42 3.14 -3.62 -2.46
CA GLY A 42 3.35 -2.85 -1.22
C GLY A 42 4.29 -1.65 -1.40
N SER A 43 4.48 -1.18 -2.62
CA SER A 43 5.59 -0.28 -2.97
C SER A 43 5.35 1.21 -2.65
N ILE A 44 4.25 1.57 -2.00
CA ILE A 44 3.99 2.86 -1.36
C ILE A 44 3.96 2.69 0.15
N ILE A 45 3.12 1.78 0.62
CA ILE A 45 2.83 1.58 2.04
C ILE A 45 4.07 1.12 2.81
N ARG A 46 4.80 0.13 2.28
CA ARG A 46 6.00 -0.40 2.93
C ARG A 46 7.15 0.61 3.02
N PRO A 47 7.60 1.29 1.95
CA PRO A 47 8.65 2.30 2.09
C PRO A 47 8.22 3.50 2.94
N ALA A 48 6.94 3.86 2.98
CA ALA A 48 6.43 4.87 3.92
C ALA A 48 6.64 4.45 5.37
N SER A 49 6.30 3.19 5.71
CA SER A 49 6.55 2.63 7.04
C SER A 49 8.02 2.67 7.43
N TYR A 50 8.91 2.20 6.55
CA TYR A 50 10.33 2.11 6.83
C TYR A 50 11.03 3.47 6.93
N CYS A 51 10.56 4.46 6.20
CA CYS A 51 11.12 5.81 6.19
C CYS A 51 10.43 6.77 7.18
N GLY A 52 9.41 6.33 7.92
CA GLY A 52 8.72 7.17 8.90
C GLY A 52 7.96 8.34 8.27
N VAL A 53 7.38 8.14 7.11
CA VAL A 53 6.57 9.14 6.40
C VAL A 53 5.16 8.62 6.14
N VAL A 54 4.25 9.51 5.82
CA VAL A 54 2.90 9.16 5.38
C VAL A 54 2.95 8.76 3.90
N GLY A 55 2.44 7.56 3.59
CA GLY A 55 2.30 7.09 2.22
C GLY A 55 0.85 6.74 1.92
N TYR A 56 0.25 7.38 0.94
CA TYR A 56 -1.14 7.19 0.56
C TYR A 56 -1.27 6.60 -0.84
N LYS A 57 -1.95 5.48 -0.92
CA LYS A 57 -2.39 4.79 -2.13
C LYS A 57 -3.91 5.00 -2.25
N PRO A 58 -4.40 5.86 -3.14
CA PRO A 58 -5.82 6.04 -3.38
C PRO A 58 -6.52 4.77 -3.89
N THR A 59 -7.83 4.80 -3.94
CA THR A 59 -8.64 3.80 -4.66
C THR A 59 -8.10 3.60 -6.07
N TYR A 60 -8.09 2.35 -6.55
CA TYR A 60 -7.68 2.01 -7.90
C TYR A 60 -8.48 2.82 -8.95
N GLY A 61 -7.76 3.42 -9.89
CA GLY A 61 -8.37 4.22 -10.95
C GLY A 61 -8.64 5.68 -10.60
N LEU A 62 -8.25 6.18 -9.42
CA LEU A 62 -8.37 7.61 -9.12
C LEU A 62 -7.23 8.44 -9.73
N ILE A 63 -6.00 7.93 -9.73
CA ILE A 63 -4.85 8.60 -10.34
C ILE A 63 -4.42 7.84 -11.59
N SER A 64 -4.27 8.57 -12.71
CA SER A 64 -3.85 8.01 -13.99
C SER A 64 -2.44 7.40 -13.92
N ARG A 65 -2.28 6.29 -14.64
CA ARG A 65 -1.00 5.60 -14.86
C ARG A 65 -0.43 5.87 -16.26
N ASN A 66 -1.03 6.78 -17.02
CA ASN A 66 -0.54 7.17 -18.33
C ASN A 66 0.86 7.77 -18.20
N GLY A 67 1.78 7.37 -19.07
CA GLY A 67 3.19 7.75 -19.01
C GLY A 67 4.02 7.01 -17.95
N VAL A 68 3.42 6.13 -17.16
CA VAL A 68 4.11 5.28 -16.16
C VAL A 68 4.33 3.89 -16.75
N LEU A 69 5.52 3.32 -16.48
CA LEU A 69 5.82 1.94 -16.88
C LEU A 69 4.91 0.96 -16.14
N LYS A 70 3.98 0.35 -16.86
CA LYS A 70 3.00 -0.59 -16.28
C LYS A 70 3.64 -1.95 -16.04
N THR A 71 3.53 -2.47 -14.83
CA THR A 71 3.88 -3.84 -14.48
C THR A 71 2.64 -4.75 -14.48
N SER A 72 1.50 -4.21 -14.05
CA SER A 72 0.21 -4.91 -14.09
C SER A 72 -0.94 -3.95 -14.39
N GLU A 73 -1.79 -4.32 -15.33
CA GLU A 73 -2.96 -3.51 -15.70
C GLU A 73 -3.99 -3.44 -14.56
N LYS A 74 -4.10 -4.49 -13.75
CA LYS A 74 -5.12 -4.62 -12.71
C LYS A 74 -4.65 -4.27 -11.31
N LEU A 75 -3.32 -4.26 -11.09
CA LEU A 75 -2.76 -4.11 -9.74
C LEU A 75 -2.00 -2.79 -9.54
N ASP A 76 -1.54 -2.12 -10.61
CA ASP A 76 -0.73 -0.92 -10.48
C ASP A 76 -1.57 0.27 -10.02
N HIS A 77 -1.13 0.91 -8.95
CA HIS A 77 -1.68 2.15 -8.41
C HIS A 77 -0.60 3.23 -8.43
N ILE A 78 -1.00 4.47 -8.66
CA ILE A 78 -0.18 5.63 -8.34
C ILE A 78 -0.61 6.16 -6.98
N GLY A 79 0.34 6.60 -6.18
CA GLY A 79 0.11 7.21 -4.89
C GLY A 79 1.18 8.22 -4.53
N VAL A 80 1.09 8.72 -3.33
CA VAL A 80 1.84 9.90 -2.90
C VAL A 80 2.46 9.72 -1.52
N PHE A 81 3.53 10.46 -1.26
CA PHE A 81 4.20 10.55 0.03
C PHE A 81 4.24 11.99 0.53
N GLY A 82 4.11 12.16 1.82
CA GLY A 82 4.21 13.42 2.54
C GLY A 82 4.59 13.18 3.99
N ARG A 83 4.65 14.22 4.81
CA ARG A 83 4.96 14.11 6.23
C ARG A 83 3.73 14.13 7.13
N SER A 84 2.55 14.43 6.55
CA SER A 84 1.25 14.39 7.23
C SER A 84 0.16 13.89 6.29
N VAL A 85 -0.98 13.52 6.86
CA VAL A 85 -2.18 13.17 6.08
C VAL A 85 -2.63 14.34 5.22
N LYS A 86 -2.54 15.58 5.72
CA LYS A 86 -2.86 16.78 4.97
C LYS A 86 -1.96 16.98 3.74
N ASP A 87 -0.69 16.65 3.86
CA ASP A 87 0.27 16.77 2.75
C ASP A 87 -0.10 15.82 1.61
N VAL A 88 -0.33 14.55 1.93
CA VAL A 88 -0.70 13.55 0.91
C VAL A 88 -2.08 13.84 0.31
N ALA A 89 -3.04 14.33 1.09
CA ALA A 89 -4.34 14.75 0.59
C ALA A 89 -4.20 15.93 -0.40
N THR A 90 -3.32 16.87 -0.10
CA THR A 90 -3.06 18.05 -0.96
C THR A 90 -2.51 17.63 -2.33
N LEU A 91 -1.55 16.71 -2.36
CA LEU A 91 -0.99 16.24 -3.62
C LEU A 91 -1.98 15.32 -4.38
N ALA A 92 -2.63 14.40 -3.67
CA ALA A 92 -3.60 13.49 -4.27
C ALA A 92 -4.75 14.25 -4.93
N ARG A 93 -5.29 15.29 -4.30
CA ARG A 93 -6.32 16.17 -4.86
C ARG A 93 -5.99 16.70 -6.24
N VAL A 94 -4.73 17.05 -6.47
CA VAL A 94 -4.26 17.59 -7.75
C VAL A 94 -4.12 16.50 -8.82
N LEU A 95 -3.74 15.28 -8.40
CA LEU A 95 -3.46 14.16 -9.30
C LEU A 95 -4.71 13.34 -9.65
N ILE A 96 -5.73 13.34 -8.78
CA ILE A 96 -6.97 12.61 -9.00
C ILE A 96 -7.75 13.28 -10.14
N LYS A 97 -7.81 12.58 -11.28
CA LYS A 97 -8.48 13.08 -12.47
C LYS A 97 -8.79 11.94 -13.44
N LYS A 98 -9.96 12.01 -14.08
CA LYS A 98 -10.24 11.17 -15.24
C LYS A 98 -9.26 11.48 -16.38
N ASP A 99 -8.64 10.42 -16.91
CA ASP A 99 -7.72 10.47 -18.03
C ASP A 99 -8.19 9.50 -19.12
N ASN A 100 -8.44 10.01 -20.32
CA ASN A 100 -8.91 9.19 -21.44
C ASN A 100 -7.85 8.20 -21.96
N TYR A 101 -6.58 8.42 -21.63
CA TYR A 101 -5.46 7.53 -21.99
C TYR A 101 -5.22 6.40 -20.98
N ASP A 102 -5.86 6.45 -19.80
CA ASP A 102 -5.91 5.35 -18.85
C ASP A 102 -7.37 4.92 -18.60
N PRO A 103 -7.81 3.82 -19.23
CA PRO A 103 -9.20 3.37 -19.17
C PRO A 103 -9.63 2.94 -17.76
N ALA A 104 -8.70 2.73 -16.83
CA ALA A 104 -9.02 2.43 -15.45
C ALA A 104 -9.51 3.65 -14.68
N THR A 105 -9.22 4.88 -15.17
CA THR A 105 -9.58 6.07 -14.41
C THR A 105 -11.09 6.37 -14.48
N VAL A 106 -11.61 6.85 -13.37
CA VAL A 106 -13.03 7.22 -13.21
C VAL A 106 -13.17 8.71 -12.91
N HIS A 107 -14.38 9.25 -13.09
CA HIS A 107 -14.70 10.58 -12.58
C HIS A 107 -14.87 10.51 -11.06
N TYR A 108 -14.19 11.41 -10.36
CA TYR A 108 -14.25 11.53 -8.91
C TYR A 108 -14.08 13.00 -8.54
N SER A 109 -15.00 13.56 -7.73
CA SER A 109 -14.88 14.94 -7.26
C SER A 109 -13.78 15.02 -6.20
N THR A 110 -12.99 16.08 -6.24
CA THR A 110 -11.96 16.37 -5.22
C THR A 110 -12.20 17.69 -4.51
N GLU A 111 -13.35 18.33 -4.74
CA GLU A 111 -13.64 19.68 -4.23
C GLU A 111 -13.53 19.76 -2.72
N ASP A 112 -14.17 18.84 -2.03
CA ASP A 112 -14.24 18.81 -0.56
C ASP A 112 -13.13 18.00 0.11
N MET A 113 -12.24 17.38 -0.66
CA MET A 113 -11.23 16.45 -0.11
C MET A 113 -10.40 17.07 1.02
N LEU A 114 -9.88 18.28 0.87
CA LEU A 114 -9.10 18.94 1.91
C LEU A 114 -9.96 19.42 3.08
N LEU A 115 -11.20 19.81 2.81
CA LEU A 115 -12.14 20.24 3.84
C LEU A 115 -12.50 19.07 4.76
N GLU A 116 -12.88 17.92 4.16
CA GLU A 116 -13.20 16.71 4.88
C GLU A 116 -11.98 16.17 5.65
N THR A 117 -10.79 16.19 5.02
CA THR A 117 -9.54 15.83 5.71
C THR A 117 -9.29 16.67 6.95
N LYS A 118 -9.59 17.98 6.91
CA LYS A 118 -9.40 18.89 8.06
C LYS A 118 -10.45 18.72 9.14
N LYS A 119 -11.71 18.59 8.75
CA LYS A 119 -12.83 18.42 9.68
C LYS A 119 -12.70 17.12 10.47
N GLY A 120 -12.25 16.06 9.80
CA GLY A 120 -12.26 14.72 10.35
C GLY A 120 -13.68 14.15 10.49
N PRO A 121 -13.83 12.97 11.10
CA PRO A 121 -15.12 12.33 11.27
C PRO A 121 -16.01 13.10 12.27
N LEU A 122 -17.34 13.08 12.05
CA LEU A 122 -18.34 13.69 12.93
C LEU A 122 -18.60 12.85 14.20
N PHE A 123 -18.08 11.65 14.26
CA PHE A 123 -18.24 10.70 15.37
C PHE A 123 -16.90 10.01 15.63
N GLU A 124 -16.79 9.37 16.78
CA GLU A 124 -15.60 8.60 17.13
C GLU A 124 -15.51 7.34 16.26
N PRO A 125 -14.44 7.19 15.44
CA PRO A 125 -14.33 6.07 14.51
C PRO A 125 -14.15 4.73 15.22
N LYS A 126 -14.75 3.67 14.63
CA LYS A 126 -14.52 2.28 15.01
C LYS A 126 -13.71 1.58 13.95
N PHE A 127 -12.77 0.74 14.34
CA PHE A 127 -11.87 0.03 13.47
C PHE A 127 -11.86 -1.47 13.75
N ILE A 128 -11.66 -2.26 12.70
CA ILE A 128 -11.19 -3.63 12.84
C ILE A 128 -9.66 -3.62 12.75
N PHE A 129 -9.00 -4.34 13.64
CA PHE A 129 -7.60 -4.71 13.48
C PHE A 129 -7.51 -6.17 13.04
N TYR A 130 -7.07 -6.41 11.80
CA TYR A 130 -6.87 -7.76 11.32
C TYR A 130 -5.51 -8.33 11.75
N LYS A 131 -5.54 -9.38 12.58
CA LYS A 131 -4.42 -10.29 12.77
C LYS A 131 -4.39 -11.25 11.59
N THR A 132 -3.64 -10.88 10.56
CA THR A 132 -3.52 -11.70 9.35
C THR A 132 -2.75 -13.00 9.63
N ASP A 133 -2.88 -14.01 8.76
CA ASP A 133 -2.04 -15.22 8.80
C ASP A 133 -0.53 -14.91 8.80
N ASN A 134 -0.19 -13.70 8.33
CA ASN A 134 1.17 -13.18 8.33
C ASN A 134 1.60 -12.60 9.69
N TRP A 135 0.71 -12.58 10.71
CA TRP A 135 1.05 -12.10 12.05
C TRP A 135 2.30 -12.77 12.64
N LYS A 136 2.56 -14.02 12.29
CA LYS A 136 3.78 -14.76 12.65
C LYS A 136 5.07 -14.15 12.07
N LEU A 137 4.97 -13.37 10.99
CA LEU A 137 6.11 -12.69 10.36
C LEU A 137 6.48 -11.39 11.07
N ILE A 138 5.64 -10.91 12.01
CA ILE A 138 5.91 -9.69 12.76
C ILE A 138 7.10 -9.90 13.70
N GLU A 139 8.07 -9.01 13.61
CA GLU A 139 9.23 -8.97 14.53
C GLU A 139 8.75 -8.75 15.97
N LYS A 140 9.44 -9.36 16.95
CA LYS A 140 9.00 -9.38 18.35
C LYS A 140 8.73 -7.98 18.89
N LYS A 141 9.65 -7.04 18.75
CA LYS A 141 9.50 -5.67 19.25
C LYS A 141 8.35 -4.93 18.56
N SER A 142 8.22 -5.11 17.25
CA SER A 142 7.12 -4.54 16.48
C SER A 142 5.76 -5.10 16.90
N ARG A 143 5.69 -6.39 17.24
CA ARG A 143 4.48 -7.02 17.78
C ARG A 143 4.07 -6.36 19.10
N GLU A 144 4.99 -6.17 20.02
CA GLU A 144 4.76 -5.48 21.29
C GLU A 144 4.21 -4.06 21.06
N SER A 145 4.75 -3.33 20.07
CA SER A 145 4.27 -1.99 19.72
C SER A 145 2.85 -2.00 19.14
N PHE A 146 2.51 -2.96 18.28
CA PHE A 146 1.14 -3.12 17.77
C PHE A 146 0.16 -3.53 18.87
N GLU A 147 0.53 -4.43 19.77
CA GLU A 147 -0.31 -4.83 20.90
C GLU A 147 -0.56 -3.67 21.88
N TYR A 148 0.46 -2.85 22.12
CA TYR A 148 0.31 -1.63 22.90
C TYR A 148 -0.65 -0.64 22.23
N PHE A 149 -0.49 -0.41 20.92
CA PHE A 149 -1.38 0.45 20.12
C PHE A 149 -2.83 -0.01 20.20
N ILE A 150 -3.10 -1.28 19.96
CA ILE A 150 -4.45 -1.87 20.05
C ILE A 150 -5.03 -1.65 21.44
N LYS A 151 -4.24 -1.86 22.49
CA LYS A 151 -4.68 -1.67 23.88
C LYS A 151 -4.98 -0.19 24.19
N SER A 152 -4.20 0.73 23.65
CA SER A 152 -4.40 2.18 23.86
C SER A 152 -5.69 2.67 23.21
N PHE A 153 -6.08 2.06 22.08
CA PHE A 153 -7.31 2.37 21.34
C PHE A 153 -8.43 1.32 21.52
N LYS A 154 -8.46 0.62 22.67
CA LYS A 154 -9.41 -0.48 22.92
C LYS A 154 -10.90 -0.12 22.79
N LYS A 155 -11.26 1.17 22.89
CA LYS A 155 -12.62 1.66 22.68
C LYS A 155 -13.00 1.76 21.21
N ASN A 156 -11.98 1.90 20.35
CA ASN A 156 -12.11 2.14 18.92
C ASN A 156 -11.74 0.92 18.09
N ILE A 157 -10.97 -0.02 18.64
CA ILE A 157 -10.38 -1.14 17.88
C ILE A 157 -10.94 -2.46 18.41
N GLU A 158 -11.56 -3.22 17.49
CA GLU A 158 -11.89 -4.62 17.68
C GLU A 158 -10.90 -5.48 16.89
N VAL A 159 -10.47 -6.59 17.47
CA VAL A 159 -9.46 -7.49 16.84
C VAL A 159 -10.15 -8.70 16.27
N PHE A 160 -9.91 -8.95 14.99
CA PHE A 160 -10.42 -10.13 14.27
C PHE A 160 -9.29 -10.87 13.57
N ASP A 161 -9.49 -12.17 13.37
CA ASP A 161 -8.71 -12.92 12.41
C ASP A 161 -9.17 -12.57 10.98
N THR A 162 -8.25 -12.64 10.03
CA THR A 162 -8.61 -12.38 8.64
C THR A 162 -9.57 -13.45 8.11
N PRO A 163 -10.53 -13.07 7.26
CA PRO A 163 -11.36 -14.01 6.53
C PRO A 163 -10.52 -15.07 5.81
N SER A 164 -11.00 -16.31 5.79
CA SER A 164 -10.24 -17.45 5.24
C SER A 164 -9.81 -17.27 3.77
N TYR A 165 -10.61 -16.55 2.98
CA TYR A 165 -10.33 -16.27 1.57
C TYR A 165 -9.12 -15.34 1.35
N PHE A 166 -8.64 -14.64 2.38
CA PHE A 166 -7.44 -13.79 2.25
C PHE A 166 -6.18 -14.60 1.87
N LYS A 167 -6.12 -15.87 2.24
CA LYS A 167 -5.01 -16.78 1.85
C LYS A 167 -4.93 -16.93 0.33
N ASP A 168 -6.08 -17.05 -0.32
CA ASP A 168 -6.14 -17.24 -1.77
C ASP A 168 -5.81 -15.97 -2.54
N ILE A 169 -6.01 -14.80 -1.94
CA ILE A 169 -5.65 -13.51 -2.55
C ILE A 169 -4.17 -13.46 -2.92
N HIS A 170 -3.26 -13.97 -2.09
CA HIS A 170 -1.83 -13.98 -2.39
C HIS A 170 -1.52 -14.78 -3.66
N LYS A 171 -2.18 -15.94 -3.83
CA LYS A 171 -2.06 -16.78 -5.04
C LYS A 171 -2.58 -16.03 -6.27
N TYR A 172 -3.77 -15.47 -6.19
CA TYR A 172 -4.41 -14.79 -7.31
C TYR A 172 -3.72 -13.46 -7.67
N HIS A 173 -3.25 -12.71 -6.68
CA HIS A 173 -2.39 -11.54 -6.91
C HIS A 173 -1.14 -11.92 -7.70
N GLN A 174 -0.50 -13.05 -7.38
CA GLN A 174 0.69 -13.52 -8.08
C GLN A 174 0.37 -13.92 -9.53
N ILE A 175 -0.74 -14.63 -9.77
CA ILE A 175 -1.19 -15.01 -11.11
C ILE A 175 -1.37 -13.77 -12.00
N ILE A 176 -2.13 -12.78 -11.51
CA ILE A 176 -2.35 -11.53 -12.26
C ILE A 176 -1.02 -10.84 -12.53
N HIS A 177 -0.21 -10.62 -11.49
CA HIS A 177 1.03 -9.87 -11.62
C HIS A 177 2.01 -10.54 -12.59
N GLU A 178 2.23 -11.85 -12.49
CA GLU A 178 3.17 -12.57 -13.36
C GLU A 178 2.66 -12.66 -14.80
N THR A 179 1.36 -12.85 -15.01
CA THR A 179 0.74 -12.85 -16.34
C THR A 179 0.88 -11.48 -17.02
N ASP A 180 0.56 -10.40 -16.29
CA ASP A 180 0.70 -9.04 -16.80
C ASP A 180 2.18 -8.70 -17.09
N LEU A 181 3.13 -9.11 -16.24
CA LEU A 181 4.56 -8.97 -16.50
C LEU A 181 4.98 -9.73 -17.76
N ALA A 182 4.49 -10.94 -17.98
CA ALA A 182 4.80 -11.71 -19.18
C ALA A 182 4.26 -11.04 -20.44
N ASN A 183 3.05 -10.49 -20.37
CA ASN A 183 2.43 -9.73 -21.46
C ASN A 183 3.20 -8.43 -21.76
N ASN A 184 3.46 -7.61 -20.75
CA ASN A 184 4.04 -6.28 -20.92
C ASN A 184 5.54 -6.31 -21.24
N PHE A 185 6.27 -7.30 -20.73
CA PHE A 185 7.73 -7.40 -20.85
C PHE A 185 8.22 -8.58 -21.69
N GLY A 186 7.32 -9.42 -22.23
CA GLY A 186 7.70 -10.61 -23.01
C GLY A 186 8.58 -10.30 -24.23
N VAL A 187 8.31 -9.19 -24.93
CA VAL A 187 9.11 -8.72 -26.06
C VAL A 187 10.53 -8.35 -25.61
N TYR A 188 10.64 -7.63 -24.49
CA TYR A 188 11.94 -7.25 -23.92
C TYR A 188 12.69 -8.48 -23.40
N TYR A 189 12.01 -9.46 -22.83
CA TYR A 189 12.60 -10.72 -22.41
C TYR A 189 13.21 -11.48 -23.59
N LYS A 190 12.50 -11.60 -24.70
CA LYS A 190 13.02 -12.25 -25.92
C LYS A 190 14.27 -11.53 -26.46
N LYS A 191 14.25 -10.19 -26.51
CA LYS A 191 15.30 -9.39 -27.13
C LYS A 191 16.47 -9.05 -26.20
N TYR A 192 16.21 -8.88 -24.90
CA TYR A 192 17.18 -8.33 -23.96
C TYR A 192 17.26 -9.10 -22.65
N LYS A 193 17.05 -10.43 -22.67
CA LYS A 193 16.99 -11.29 -21.48
C LYS A 193 18.10 -11.01 -20.47
N LYS A 194 19.36 -10.87 -20.93
CA LYS A 194 20.53 -10.63 -20.06
C LYS A 194 20.51 -9.27 -19.35
N LYS A 195 19.71 -8.30 -19.83
CA LYS A 195 19.56 -6.96 -19.22
C LYS A 195 18.43 -6.90 -18.19
N LEU A 196 17.58 -7.91 -18.12
CA LEU A 196 16.52 -8.00 -17.11
C LEU A 196 17.06 -8.63 -15.83
N SER A 197 16.55 -8.15 -14.68
CA SER A 197 16.87 -8.77 -13.38
C SER A 197 16.42 -10.22 -13.33
N LYS A 198 17.08 -11.02 -12.49
CA LYS A 198 16.73 -12.44 -12.31
C LYS A 198 15.25 -12.60 -11.87
N TYR A 199 14.78 -11.72 -11.00
CA TYR A 199 13.37 -11.68 -10.58
C TYR A 199 12.43 -11.52 -11.78
N MET A 200 12.65 -10.53 -12.64
CA MET A 200 11.83 -10.28 -13.83
C MET A 200 11.83 -11.48 -14.78
N GLN A 201 13.00 -12.09 -14.99
CA GLN A 201 13.11 -13.28 -15.86
C GLN A 201 12.27 -14.44 -15.33
N VAL A 202 12.34 -14.71 -14.02
CA VAL A 202 11.58 -15.79 -13.38
C VAL A 202 10.07 -15.49 -13.42
N ALA A 203 9.66 -14.27 -13.09
CA ALA A 203 8.26 -13.86 -13.11
C ALA A 203 7.65 -13.98 -14.52
N ILE A 204 8.36 -13.53 -15.56
CA ILE A 204 7.91 -13.66 -16.96
C ILE A 204 7.76 -15.13 -17.36
N VAL A 205 8.72 -15.99 -16.98
CA VAL A 205 8.66 -17.43 -17.31
C VAL A 205 7.46 -18.10 -16.59
N ARG A 206 7.19 -17.72 -15.36
CA ARG A 206 6.01 -18.22 -14.64
C ARG A 206 4.70 -17.69 -15.21
N GLY A 207 4.66 -16.38 -15.52
CA GLY A 207 3.50 -15.75 -16.14
C GLY A 207 3.07 -16.39 -17.46
N ASN A 208 4.04 -16.83 -18.29
CA ASN A 208 3.73 -17.56 -19.52
C ASN A 208 3.14 -18.97 -19.30
N LYS A 209 3.15 -19.49 -18.06
CA LYS A 209 2.57 -20.80 -17.72
C LYS A 209 1.14 -20.69 -17.23
N HIS A 210 0.70 -19.52 -16.79
CA HIS A 210 -0.68 -19.31 -16.38
C HIS A 210 -1.59 -19.34 -17.60
N SER A 211 -2.69 -20.06 -17.50
CA SER A 211 -3.71 -20.12 -18.54
C SER A 211 -4.60 -18.86 -18.52
N ALA A 212 -5.31 -18.61 -19.62
CA ALA A 212 -6.36 -17.58 -19.67
C ALA A 212 -7.46 -17.84 -18.61
N ARG A 213 -7.72 -19.11 -18.30
CA ARG A 213 -8.68 -19.52 -17.26
C ARG A 213 -8.19 -19.12 -15.86
N ASP A 214 -6.92 -19.36 -15.54
CA ASP A 214 -6.33 -18.97 -14.25
C ASP A 214 -6.42 -17.46 -14.06
N TYR A 215 -6.13 -16.70 -15.10
CA TYR A 215 -6.22 -15.24 -15.06
C TYR A 215 -7.65 -14.76 -14.89
N ALA A 216 -8.61 -15.31 -15.63
CA ALA A 216 -10.03 -14.97 -15.53
C ALA A 216 -10.57 -15.29 -14.12
N GLU A 217 -10.24 -16.46 -13.57
CA GLU A 217 -10.59 -16.84 -12.20
C GLU A 217 -10.03 -15.86 -11.17
N ALA A 218 -8.78 -15.45 -11.34
CA ALA A 218 -8.13 -14.47 -10.46
C ALA A 218 -8.84 -13.09 -10.49
N ILE A 219 -9.31 -12.66 -11.67
CA ILE A 219 -10.08 -11.40 -11.81
C ILE A 219 -11.47 -11.52 -11.17
N ASP A 220 -12.16 -12.64 -11.37
CA ASP A 220 -13.48 -12.87 -10.75
C ASP A 220 -13.36 -12.96 -9.23
N PHE A 221 -12.32 -13.61 -8.74
CA PHE A 221 -12.07 -13.67 -7.30
C PHE A 221 -11.75 -12.29 -6.71
N MET A 222 -11.07 -11.43 -7.46
CA MET A 222 -10.82 -10.03 -7.04
C MET A 222 -12.12 -9.27 -6.77
N LYS A 223 -13.12 -9.40 -7.65
CA LYS A 223 -14.42 -8.73 -7.48
C LYS A 223 -15.14 -9.26 -6.24
N ARG A 224 -15.30 -10.58 -6.14
CA ARG A 224 -15.97 -11.22 -5.00
C ARG A 224 -15.29 -10.94 -3.66
N SER A 225 -13.94 -10.89 -3.64
CA SER A 225 -13.20 -10.56 -2.43
C SER A 225 -13.47 -9.13 -1.95
N TYR A 226 -13.64 -8.19 -2.88
CA TYR A 226 -13.98 -6.82 -2.50
C TYR A 226 -15.43 -6.72 -2.04
N GLU A 227 -16.38 -7.34 -2.72
CA GLU A 227 -17.79 -7.38 -2.34
C GLU A 227 -17.96 -7.88 -0.89
N SER A 228 -17.32 -9.01 -0.55
CA SER A 228 -17.33 -9.53 0.82
C SER A 228 -16.59 -8.63 1.83
N TYR A 229 -15.59 -7.87 1.38
CA TYR A 229 -14.86 -6.94 2.25
C TYR A 229 -15.65 -5.66 2.50
N GLU A 230 -16.46 -5.22 1.54
CA GLU A 230 -17.23 -3.98 1.62
C GLU A 230 -18.25 -4.00 2.77
N GLU A 231 -18.79 -5.18 3.12
CA GLU A 231 -19.70 -5.39 4.25
C GLU A 231 -19.11 -4.93 5.60
N VAL A 232 -17.78 -4.93 5.73
CA VAL A 232 -17.09 -4.44 6.94
C VAL A 232 -17.40 -2.98 7.22
N PHE A 233 -17.66 -2.18 6.19
CA PHE A 233 -17.90 -0.73 6.33
C PHE A 233 -19.33 -0.36 6.70
N GLU A 234 -20.23 -1.33 6.87
CA GLU A 234 -21.56 -1.11 7.48
C GLU A 234 -21.42 -0.76 8.97
N ASP A 235 -20.49 -1.42 9.68
CA ASP A 235 -20.29 -1.28 11.12
C ASP A 235 -19.01 -0.54 11.51
N TYR A 236 -17.99 -0.55 10.63
CA TYR A 236 -16.66 -0.01 10.90
C TYR A 236 -16.25 1.06 9.89
N HIS A 237 -15.38 1.95 10.33
CA HIS A 237 -14.94 3.11 9.54
C HIS A 237 -13.58 2.89 8.87
N GLY A 238 -12.95 1.76 9.12
CA GLY A 238 -11.70 1.36 8.51
C GLY A 238 -11.16 0.07 9.08
N VAL A 239 -10.24 -0.53 8.35
CA VAL A 239 -9.46 -1.68 8.78
C VAL A 239 -8.03 -1.25 9.06
N LEU A 240 -7.49 -1.69 10.18
CA LEU A 240 -6.10 -1.47 10.58
C LEU A 240 -5.29 -2.76 10.41
N SER A 241 -4.08 -2.62 9.94
CA SER A 241 -3.11 -3.72 9.88
C SER A 241 -1.68 -3.18 9.91
N PRO A 242 -0.65 -4.04 10.10
CA PRO A 242 0.73 -3.61 9.95
C PRO A 242 1.05 -3.13 8.54
N SER A 243 1.77 -2.02 8.37
CA SER A 243 2.29 -1.59 7.06
C SER A 243 3.45 -2.47 6.59
N SER A 244 4.16 -3.09 7.54
CA SER A 244 5.33 -3.95 7.33
C SER A 244 5.49 -4.90 8.52
N PRO A 245 6.26 -6.01 8.39
CA PRO A 245 6.45 -6.97 9.50
C PRO A 245 7.28 -6.40 10.66
N GLY A 246 7.97 -5.32 10.42
CA GLY A 246 8.85 -4.69 11.39
C GLY A 246 9.48 -3.44 10.82
N VAL A 247 10.61 -3.06 11.39
CA VAL A 247 11.41 -1.92 10.92
C VAL A 247 12.15 -2.23 9.62
N ALA A 248 12.77 -1.23 9.02
CA ALA A 248 13.53 -1.39 7.79
C ALA A 248 14.61 -2.47 7.92
N PRO A 249 14.65 -3.49 7.04
CA PRO A 249 15.68 -4.52 7.08
C PRO A 249 17.10 -3.96 6.82
N LYS A 250 18.13 -4.57 7.44
CA LYS A 250 19.54 -4.25 7.17
C LYS A 250 19.94 -4.63 5.74
N GLY A 251 20.79 -3.82 5.14
CA GLY A 251 21.30 -3.99 3.78
C GLY A 251 20.37 -3.46 2.70
N LEU A 252 20.88 -3.38 1.46
CA LEU A 252 20.19 -2.79 0.31
C LEU A 252 19.75 -3.83 -0.73
N LYS A 253 20.01 -5.11 -0.50
CA LYS A 253 19.69 -6.18 -1.46
C LYS A 253 18.20 -6.55 -1.49
N SER A 254 17.42 -6.14 -0.50
CA SER A 254 15.99 -6.42 -0.39
C SER A 254 15.23 -5.14 -0.08
N THR A 255 14.00 -5.04 -0.56
CA THR A 255 13.08 -3.96 -0.23
C THR A 255 12.08 -4.37 0.88
N GLY A 256 12.31 -5.51 1.52
CA GLY A 256 11.38 -6.11 2.48
C GLY A 256 10.22 -6.86 1.82
N THR A 257 9.35 -7.46 2.63
CA THR A 257 8.18 -8.19 2.14
C THR A 257 6.95 -7.28 1.98
N ALA A 258 6.06 -7.60 1.04
CA ALA A 258 4.79 -6.91 0.79
C ALA A 258 3.56 -7.72 1.26
N GLU A 259 3.76 -8.73 2.10
CA GLU A 259 2.70 -9.67 2.48
C GLU A 259 1.52 -8.99 3.21
N PHE A 260 1.78 -7.90 3.94
CA PHE A 260 0.74 -7.10 4.60
C PHE A 260 -0.02 -6.14 3.68
N ASN A 261 0.43 -5.97 2.41
CA ASN A 261 -0.09 -4.95 1.51
C ASN A 261 -0.77 -5.52 0.26
N LYS A 262 -0.37 -6.73 -0.17
CA LYS A 262 -0.84 -7.35 -1.42
C LYS A 262 -2.36 -7.49 -1.47
N VAL A 263 -2.98 -7.87 -0.37
CA VAL A 263 -4.44 -8.04 -0.25
C VAL A 263 -5.16 -6.75 -0.63
N TRP A 264 -4.71 -5.64 -0.10
CA TRP A 264 -5.31 -4.33 -0.31
C TRP A 264 -5.03 -3.75 -1.71
N SER A 265 -3.87 -4.07 -2.28
CA SER A 265 -3.58 -3.74 -3.68
C SER A 265 -4.43 -4.57 -4.64
N TYR A 266 -4.63 -5.86 -4.35
CA TYR A 266 -5.49 -6.75 -5.10
C TYR A 266 -6.95 -6.28 -5.08
N MET A 267 -7.47 -5.93 -3.93
CA MET A 267 -8.82 -5.41 -3.79
C MET A 267 -8.98 -3.95 -4.26
N GLY A 268 -7.91 -3.25 -4.62
CA GLY A 268 -7.96 -1.87 -5.14
C GLY A 268 -8.48 -0.82 -4.15
N THR A 269 -8.47 -1.12 -2.84
CA THR A 269 -8.94 -0.24 -1.76
C THR A 269 -7.99 0.93 -1.51
N PRO A 270 -8.45 2.10 -1.03
CA PRO A 270 -7.55 3.13 -0.53
C PRO A 270 -6.79 2.63 0.70
N CYS A 271 -5.50 2.95 0.78
CA CYS A 271 -4.65 2.60 1.92
C CYS A 271 -3.72 3.75 2.27
N ILE A 272 -3.47 3.95 3.54
CA ILE A 272 -2.49 4.91 4.02
C ILE A 272 -1.62 4.29 5.11
N SER A 273 -0.30 4.50 5.02
CA SER A 273 0.63 4.17 6.10
C SER A 273 0.87 5.40 6.94
N LEU A 274 0.63 5.29 8.23
CA LEU A 274 0.86 6.33 9.22
C LEU A 274 2.03 5.90 10.12
N PRO A 275 3.10 6.71 10.30
CA PRO A 275 4.27 6.37 11.11
C PRO A 275 3.99 6.58 12.60
N LEU A 276 3.06 5.80 13.17
CA LEU A 276 2.53 5.99 14.52
C LEU A 276 3.33 5.24 15.59
N LEU A 277 4.17 4.29 15.19
CA LEU A 277 4.87 3.38 16.11
C LEU A 277 6.37 3.39 15.88
N GLN A 278 7.06 2.80 16.82
CA GLN A 278 8.49 2.49 16.75
C GLN A 278 8.69 0.99 17.03
N GLY A 279 9.64 0.40 16.31
CA GLY A 279 10.08 -0.97 16.52
C GLY A 279 11.46 -1.04 17.15
N GLU A 280 12.27 -2.03 16.73
CA GLU A 280 13.64 -2.20 17.18
C GLU A 280 14.50 -0.95 16.88
N ASP A 281 15.43 -0.63 17.76
CA ASP A 281 16.33 0.54 17.66
C ASP A 281 15.58 1.89 17.56
N ASN A 282 14.34 1.98 18.02
CA ASN A 282 13.46 3.13 17.90
C ASN A 282 13.19 3.57 16.44
N LEU A 283 13.38 2.66 15.50
CA LEU A 283 13.15 2.91 14.09
C LEU A 283 11.64 2.97 13.77
N PRO A 284 11.25 3.73 12.75
CA PRO A 284 9.84 3.90 12.38
C PRO A 284 9.14 2.58 12.05
N LEU A 285 7.88 2.50 12.47
CA LEU A 285 6.97 1.40 12.19
C LEU A 285 5.58 1.95 11.86
N GLY A 286 5.08 1.66 10.67
CA GLY A 286 3.80 2.16 10.19
C GLY A 286 2.61 1.29 10.56
N VAL A 287 1.52 1.94 10.96
CA VAL A 287 0.18 1.36 10.98
C VAL A 287 -0.48 1.67 9.64
N GLN A 288 -1.03 0.65 8.98
CA GLN A 288 -1.77 0.80 7.74
C GLN A 288 -3.27 0.90 8.04
N LEU A 289 -3.91 1.99 7.61
CA LEU A 289 -5.36 2.12 7.56
C LEU A 289 -5.83 1.82 6.14
N ILE A 290 -6.93 1.10 6.03
CA ILE A 290 -7.59 0.70 4.78
C ILE A 290 -9.05 1.14 4.82
N GLY A 291 -9.56 1.70 3.72
CA GLY A 291 -10.93 2.20 3.59
C GLY A 291 -11.74 1.51 2.50
N ALA A 292 -12.99 1.92 2.36
CA ALA A 292 -13.86 1.54 1.25
C ALA A 292 -13.41 2.22 -0.05
N ARG A 293 -13.63 1.55 -1.20
CA ARG A 293 -13.36 2.15 -2.51
C ARG A 293 -14.24 3.37 -2.72
N PHE A 294 -13.63 4.40 -3.34
CA PHE A 294 -14.30 5.64 -3.72
C PHE A 294 -14.89 6.46 -2.55
N ASP A 295 -14.49 6.13 -1.31
CA ASP A 295 -14.77 6.93 -0.12
C ASP A 295 -13.51 7.66 0.39
N ASP A 296 -12.61 8.00 -0.53
CA ASP A 296 -11.27 8.55 -0.24
C ASP A 296 -11.32 9.88 0.53
N HIS A 297 -12.38 10.69 0.38
CA HIS A 297 -12.58 11.91 1.17
C HIS A 297 -12.72 11.62 2.66
N ARG A 298 -13.71 10.79 3.01
CA ARG A 298 -13.97 10.40 4.40
C ARG A 298 -12.81 9.60 4.98
N PHE A 299 -12.25 8.72 4.18
CA PHE A 299 -11.06 7.95 4.53
C PHE A 299 -9.89 8.82 4.99
N LEU A 300 -9.56 9.89 4.26
CA LEU A 300 -8.49 10.83 4.64
C LEU A 300 -8.85 11.63 5.90
N GLY A 301 -10.13 11.95 6.12
CA GLY A 301 -10.60 12.56 7.37
C GLY A 301 -10.37 11.66 8.58
N ILE A 302 -10.68 10.37 8.45
CA ILE A 302 -10.46 9.34 9.46
C ILE A 302 -8.96 9.14 9.72
N ALA A 303 -8.14 9.08 8.65
CA ALA A 303 -6.69 8.97 8.77
C ALA A 303 -6.08 10.17 9.51
N ASN A 304 -6.53 11.39 9.23
CA ASN A 304 -6.09 12.61 9.91
C ASN A 304 -6.53 12.64 11.38
N TRP A 305 -7.70 12.10 11.70
CA TRP A 305 -8.13 11.92 13.08
C TRP A 305 -7.19 10.97 13.82
N LEU A 306 -6.91 9.79 13.24
CA LEU A 306 -6.02 8.79 13.84
C LEU A 306 -4.60 9.34 14.03
N GLU A 307 -4.05 10.06 13.04
CA GLU A 307 -2.75 10.74 13.13
C GLU A 307 -2.71 11.71 14.32
N LYS A 308 -3.76 12.51 14.51
CA LYS A 308 -3.84 13.49 15.60
C LYS A 308 -4.01 12.84 16.97
N GLU A 309 -4.84 11.80 17.08
CA GLU A 309 -5.07 11.12 18.36
C GLU A 309 -3.79 10.43 18.88
N CYS A 310 -2.99 9.85 17.98
CA CYS A 310 -1.73 9.21 18.34
C CYS A 310 -0.62 10.21 18.72
N ASN A 311 -0.76 11.48 18.35
CA ASN A 311 0.22 12.54 18.65
C ASN A 311 -0.17 13.39 19.88
N LYS A 312 -1.26 13.05 20.57
CA LYS A 312 -1.65 13.63 21.88
C LYS A 312 -0.89 12.96 23.02
#